data_175b2588c0026b4069ee397e7e2cc8d5
#
_entry.id   175b2588c0026b4069ee397e7e2cc8d5
#
_cell.length_a   1.000
_cell.length_b   1.000
_cell.length_c   1.000
_cell.angle_alpha   90.00
_cell.angle_beta   90.00
_cell.angle_gamma   90.00
#
_symmetry.space_group_name_H-M   'P 1'
#
loop_
_entity.id
_entity.type
_entity.pdbx_description
1 polymer ?
#
loop_
_entity_poly.entity_id
_entity_poly.type
_entity_poly.pdbx_seq_one_letter_code
_entity_poly.pdbx_strand_id
1 'polypeptide(L)'
;VYRSHGALSDIFSCAIAELGIKNTEKSEFLHIQSLAKEEMKSALLASAAIPLLFAPQQINNQIYSDGGQGGWERMQGNTPITPLLKSGYKMVIVTHLCDGSMWSRHDFPDTTIVEIRPSEKSITRGGEISDLLGFDSNKIPSWIEQGYHDTYQCLQKIIEATKSRHELRTSEKAVIDSEKTFLSLDWQMEDAMRRLI
;
A
#
# COMPACT_ATOMS: atom_id res chain seq x y z
N VAL A 1 7.92 1.32 13.60
CA VAL A 1 7.91 1.55 15.07
C VAL A 1 7.82 3.05 15.38
N TYR A 2 7.29 3.39 16.54
CA TYR A 2 7.15 4.75 17.04
C TYR A 2 8.01 4.91 18.30
N ARG A 3 8.78 6.00 18.40
CA ARG A 3 9.59 6.26 19.60
C ARG A 3 8.68 6.59 20.78
N SER A 4 8.62 5.70 21.76
CA SER A 4 7.75 5.85 22.92
C SER A 4 8.35 6.80 23.96
N HIS A 5 7.52 7.70 24.46
CA HIS A 5 7.81 8.59 25.59
C HIS A 5 7.07 8.16 26.86
N GLY A 6 6.47 6.98 26.83
CA GLY A 6 5.66 6.38 27.89
C GLY A 6 4.18 6.24 27.45
N ALA A 7 3.53 5.15 27.88
CA ALA A 7 2.22 4.77 27.40
C ALA A 7 1.16 5.89 27.50
N LEU A 8 1.11 6.62 28.61
CA LEU A 8 0.16 7.73 28.79
C LEU A 8 0.45 8.92 27.86
N SER A 9 1.76 9.25 27.67
CA SER A 9 2.18 10.32 26.77
C SER A 9 1.84 9.98 25.32
N ASP A 10 2.07 8.73 24.92
CA ASP A 10 1.82 8.24 23.58
C ASP A 10 0.33 8.28 23.25
N ILE A 11 -0.54 7.84 24.19
CA ILE A 11 -1.99 7.91 24.04
C ILE A 11 -2.49 9.34 23.94
N PHE A 12 -1.97 10.22 24.80
CA PHE A 12 -2.36 11.63 24.78
C PHE A 12 -1.96 12.29 23.45
N SER A 13 -0.77 11.97 22.93
CA SER A 13 -0.33 12.43 21.61
C SER A 13 -1.23 11.93 20.49
N CYS A 14 -1.62 10.66 20.51
CA CYS A 14 -2.57 10.09 19.55
C CYS A 14 -3.94 10.76 19.64
N ALA A 15 -4.48 10.96 20.84
CA ALA A 15 -5.78 11.62 21.04
C ALA A 15 -5.79 13.06 20.52
N ILE A 16 -4.71 13.81 20.74
CA ILE A 16 -4.56 15.17 20.19
C ILE A 16 -4.48 15.15 18.66
N ALA A 17 -3.81 14.16 18.08
CA ALA A 17 -3.72 14.01 16.64
C ALA A 17 -5.09 13.65 16.02
N GLU A 18 -5.87 12.77 16.67
CA GLU A 18 -7.24 12.44 16.23
C GLU A 18 -8.16 13.67 16.24
N LEU A 19 -7.97 14.58 17.20
CA LEU A 19 -8.70 15.84 17.25
C LEU A 19 -8.21 16.87 16.21
N GLY A 20 -7.18 16.53 15.42
CA GLY A 20 -6.62 17.44 14.41
C GLY A 20 -5.86 18.65 14.97
N ILE A 21 -5.53 18.64 16.28
CA ILE A 21 -4.88 19.78 16.95
C ILE A 21 -3.37 19.78 16.65
N LYS A 22 -2.75 18.60 16.62
CA LYS A 22 -1.32 18.43 16.35
C LYS A 22 -1.08 17.07 15.73
N ASN A 23 -0.18 17.00 14.74
CA ASN A 23 0.26 15.70 14.22
C ASN A 23 1.22 15.02 15.19
N THR A 24 1.21 13.69 15.22
CA THR A 24 2.18 12.89 15.99
C THR A 24 3.58 12.96 15.35
N GLU A 25 4.60 12.62 16.12
CA GLU A 25 5.93 12.40 15.57
C GLU A 25 5.87 11.30 14.50
N LYS A 26 6.78 11.37 13.53
CA LYS A 26 6.84 10.37 12.45
C LYS A 26 7.33 9.03 13.01
N SER A 27 6.74 7.95 12.50
CA SER A 27 7.25 6.61 12.75
C SER A 27 8.65 6.43 12.18
N GLU A 28 9.48 5.70 12.89
CA GLU A 28 10.80 5.29 12.45
C GLU A 28 10.73 3.95 11.71
N PHE A 29 11.50 3.82 10.63
CA PHE A 29 11.60 2.60 9.85
C PHE A 29 12.94 1.93 10.12
N LEU A 30 12.91 0.77 10.76
CA LEU A 30 14.09 -0.02 11.06
C LEU A 30 14.32 -1.06 9.96
N HIS A 31 15.53 -1.09 9.42
CA HIS A 31 15.93 -2.12 8.47
C HIS A 31 16.25 -3.41 9.23
N ILE A 32 15.34 -4.38 9.19
CA ILE A 32 15.38 -5.52 10.11
C ILE A 32 16.63 -6.39 9.94
N GLN A 33 17.14 -6.52 8.70
CA GLN A 33 18.35 -7.28 8.42
C GLN A 33 19.64 -6.62 8.95
N SER A 34 19.60 -5.35 9.32
CA SER A 34 20.75 -4.65 9.94
C SER A 34 20.76 -4.72 11.45
N LEU A 35 19.72 -5.28 12.07
CA LEU A 35 19.61 -5.46 13.51
C LEU A 35 20.29 -6.75 13.96
N ALA A 36 20.79 -6.75 15.21
CA ALA A 36 21.20 -7.98 15.87
C ALA A 36 20.00 -8.93 16.00
N LYS A 37 20.26 -10.23 16.03
CA LYS A 37 19.20 -11.25 16.06
C LYS A 37 18.23 -11.09 17.23
N GLU A 38 18.75 -10.70 18.38
CA GLU A 38 17.98 -10.44 19.59
C GLU A 38 17.08 -9.20 19.42
N GLU A 39 17.56 -8.19 18.72
CA GLU A 39 16.84 -6.95 18.47
C GLU A 39 15.77 -7.09 17.40
N MET A 40 15.94 -8.02 16.44
CA MET A 40 14.92 -8.32 15.43
C MET A 40 13.58 -8.70 16.05
N LYS A 41 13.62 -9.56 17.08
CA LYS A 41 12.41 -9.95 17.80
C LYS A 41 11.76 -8.75 18.50
N SER A 42 12.57 -7.94 19.18
CA SER A 42 12.11 -6.73 19.86
C SER A 42 11.51 -5.74 18.85
N ALA A 43 12.11 -5.58 17.67
CA ALA A 43 11.60 -4.70 16.61
C ALA A 43 10.23 -5.17 16.07
N LEU A 44 10.07 -6.47 15.87
CA LEU A 44 8.77 -7.04 15.44
C LEU A 44 7.70 -6.85 16.53
N LEU A 45 8.04 -7.13 17.79
CA LEU A 45 7.11 -6.92 18.90
C LEU A 45 6.79 -5.43 19.10
N ALA A 46 7.76 -4.54 18.93
CA ALA A 46 7.54 -3.10 19.00
C ALA A 46 6.54 -2.62 17.94
N SER A 47 6.62 -3.16 16.72
CA SER A 47 5.71 -2.76 15.63
C SER A 47 4.24 -3.09 15.87
N ALA A 48 3.95 -3.95 16.84
CA ALA A 48 2.60 -4.35 17.26
C ALA A 48 2.31 -4.01 18.73
N ALA A 49 3.17 -3.23 19.37
CA ALA A 49 3.03 -2.88 20.78
C ALA A 49 2.08 -1.68 20.98
N ILE A 50 0.78 -1.92 20.79
CA ILE A 50 -0.27 -0.91 21.02
C ILE A 50 -0.20 -0.45 22.48
N PRO A 51 -0.14 0.86 22.74
CA PRO A 51 -0.10 1.40 24.11
C PRO A 51 -1.24 0.90 24.98
N LEU A 52 -0.99 0.69 26.25
CA LEU A 52 -1.86 0.08 27.27
C LEU A 52 -2.09 -1.42 27.11
N LEU A 53 -2.04 -1.98 25.90
CA LEU A 53 -2.29 -3.39 25.67
C LEU A 53 -1.02 -4.22 25.73
N PHE A 54 0.06 -3.66 25.21
CA PHE A 54 1.35 -4.32 25.16
C PHE A 54 2.47 -3.42 25.68
N ALA A 55 3.45 -4.03 26.32
CA ALA A 55 4.63 -3.31 26.78
C ALA A 55 5.49 -2.85 25.59
N PRO A 56 5.95 -1.60 25.59
CA PRO A 56 6.90 -1.13 24.60
C PRO A 56 8.21 -1.92 24.67
N GLN A 57 8.95 -1.97 23.58
CA GLN A 57 10.16 -2.77 23.45
C GLN A 57 11.39 -1.88 23.40
N GLN A 58 12.48 -2.35 24.01
CA GLN A 58 13.77 -1.67 23.94
C GLN A 58 14.60 -2.19 22.75
N ILE A 59 15.10 -1.26 21.93
CA ILE A 59 15.97 -1.53 20.78
C ILE A 59 17.06 -0.46 20.79
N ASN A 60 18.33 -0.83 20.80
CA ASN A 60 19.47 0.13 20.81
C ASN A 60 19.33 1.24 21.85
N ASN A 61 19.00 0.91 23.09
CA ASN A 61 18.78 1.85 24.19
C ASN A 61 17.63 2.87 24.00
N GLN A 62 16.80 2.69 23.00
CA GLN A 62 15.58 3.47 22.79
C GLN A 62 14.35 2.60 23.04
N ILE A 63 13.27 3.21 23.51
CA ILE A 63 12.00 2.54 23.75
C ILE A 63 11.07 2.80 22.57
N TYR A 64 10.48 1.73 22.03
CA TYR A 64 9.61 1.78 20.88
C TYR A 64 8.27 1.10 21.15
N SER A 65 7.22 1.64 20.55
CA SER A 65 5.86 1.11 20.54
C SER A 65 5.32 1.01 19.12
N ASP A 66 4.03 0.74 18.97
CA ASP A 66 3.35 0.54 17.69
C ASP A 66 3.61 1.70 16.72
N GLY A 67 4.00 1.34 15.49
CA GLY A 67 4.27 2.29 14.43
C GLY A 67 3.03 3.06 13.95
N GLY A 68 1.85 2.53 14.15
CA GLY A 68 0.59 3.17 13.79
C GLY A 68 0.31 4.49 14.52
N GLN A 69 1.05 4.78 15.57
CA GLN A 69 0.93 6.04 16.32
C GLN A 69 1.58 7.24 15.62
N GLY A 70 2.47 7.00 14.66
CA GLY A 70 3.25 8.05 14.03
C GLY A 70 2.79 8.41 12.63
N GLY A 71 2.86 9.73 12.30
CA GLY A 71 2.59 10.21 10.96
C GLY A 71 1.12 10.09 10.54
N TRP A 72 0.20 10.44 11.40
CA TRP A 72 -1.25 10.34 11.18
C TRP A 72 -1.74 11.02 9.90
N GLU A 73 -1.18 12.16 9.56
CA GLU A 73 -1.57 12.92 8.36
C GLU A 73 -1.55 12.06 7.08
N ARG A 74 -0.62 11.11 6.98
CA ARG A 74 -0.49 10.23 5.81
C ARG A 74 -0.59 8.74 6.16
N MET A 75 -0.95 8.43 7.37
CA MET A 75 -1.04 7.05 7.89
C MET A 75 0.20 6.18 7.61
N GLN A 76 1.38 6.81 7.54
CA GLN A 76 2.63 6.14 7.16
C GLN A 76 3.07 5.07 8.19
N GLY A 77 2.66 5.20 9.44
CA GLY A 77 2.91 4.19 10.46
C GLY A 77 2.16 2.88 10.21
N ASN A 78 0.93 2.97 9.69
CA ASN A 78 0.08 1.80 9.39
C ASN A 78 0.32 1.24 7.98
N THR A 79 0.72 2.10 7.03
CA THR A 79 0.98 1.68 5.64
C THR A 79 2.37 2.20 5.21
N PRO A 80 3.46 1.57 5.68
CA PRO A 80 4.81 2.09 5.58
C PRO A 80 5.46 1.83 4.22
N ILE A 81 5.01 2.47 3.15
CA ILE A 81 5.57 2.31 1.80
C ILE A 81 6.79 3.21 1.53
N THR A 82 6.97 4.28 2.32
CA THR A 82 8.05 5.27 2.11
C THR A 82 9.45 4.67 2.00
N PRO A 83 9.86 3.67 2.80
CA PRO A 83 11.16 3.03 2.65
C PRO A 83 11.35 2.35 1.30
N LEU A 84 10.32 1.71 0.77
CA LEU A 84 10.35 1.06 -0.53
C LEU A 84 10.54 2.09 -1.66
N LEU A 85 9.84 3.21 -1.58
CA LEU A 85 9.97 4.29 -2.56
C LEU A 85 11.37 4.91 -2.53
N LYS A 86 11.93 5.14 -1.34
CA LYS A 86 13.32 5.61 -1.18
C LYS A 86 14.34 4.63 -1.74
N SER A 87 14.03 3.34 -1.74
CA SER A 87 14.85 2.29 -2.36
C SER A 87 14.66 2.19 -3.88
N GLY A 88 13.85 3.05 -4.49
CA GLY A 88 13.66 3.14 -5.94
C GLY A 88 12.57 2.25 -6.52
N TYR A 89 11.80 1.54 -5.71
CA TYR A 89 10.67 0.76 -6.20
C TYR A 89 9.58 1.68 -6.76
N LYS A 90 9.12 1.36 -7.98
CA LYS A 90 8.07 2.11 -8.71
C LYS A 90 6.71 1.45 -8.65
N MET A 91 6.65 0.20 -8.17
CA MET A 91 5.43 -0.54 -7.95
C MET A 91 5.47 -1.17 -6.57
N VAL A 92 4.39 -1.03 -5.84
CA VAL A 92 4.21 -1.66 -4.52
C VAL A 92 2.82 -2.30 -4.43
N ILE A 93 2.74 -3.41 -3.70
CA ILE A 93 1.48 -4.06 -3.35
C ILE A 93 1.24 -3.76 -1.88
N VAL A 94 0.06 -3.21 -1.59
CA VAL A 94 -0.38 -2.88 -0.23
C VAL A 94 -1.57 -3.76 0.12
N THR A 95 -1.46 -4.51 1.21
CA THR A 95 -2.55 -5.28 1.78
C THR A 95 -3.09 -4.58 3.02
N HIS A 96 -4.38 -4.36 3.06
CA HIS A 96 -5.06 -3.72 4.18
C HIS A 96 -5.81 -4.73 5.04
N LEU A 97 -5.71 -4.58 6.37
CA LEU A 97 -6.54 -5.35 7.32
C LEU A 97 -7.96 -4.78 7.45
N CYS A 98 -8.15 -3.53 7.06
CA CYS A 98 -9.43 -2.84 7.02
C CYS A 98 -9.70 -2.28 5.63
N ASP A 99 -10.77 -1.54 5.44
CA ASP A 99 -11.11 -0.92 4.15
C ASP A 99 -10.07 0.11 3.66
N GLY A 100 -9.08 0.45 4.49
CA GLY A 100 -8.01 1.40 4.16
C GLY A 100 -8.49 2.83 3.90
N SER A 101 -9.68 3.20 4.40
CA SER A 101 -10.35 4.47 4.12
C SER A 101 -9.52 5.70 4.53
N MET A 102 -8.66 5.57 5.54
CA MET A 102 -7.81 6.66 6.05
C MET A 102 -6.47 6.78 5.30
N TRP A 103 -6.18 5.89 4.37
CA TRP A 103 -4.95 5.90 3.58
C TRP A 103 -5.25 6.16 2.11
N SER A 104 -4.51 7.08 1.49
CA SER A 104 -4.70 7.45 0.09
C SER A 104 -3.48 7.14 -0.76
N ARG A 105 -3.67 6.34 -1.81
CA ARG A 105 -2.65 6.12 -2.84
C ARG A 105 -2.31 7.39 -3.63
N HIS A 106 -3.20 8.37 -3.65
CA HIS A 106 -3.00 9.63 -4.36
C HIS A 106 -1.90 10.51 -3.74
N ASP A 107 -1.49 10.20 -2.50
CA ASP A 107 -0.33 10.84 -1.87
C ASP A 107 1.01 10.41 -2.50
N PHE A 108 0.98 9.44 -3.42
CA PHE A 108 2.15 8.84 -4.07
C PHE A 108 1.97 8.80 -5.61
N PRO A 109 1.86 9.96 -6.28
CA PRO A 109 1.48 10.05 -7.69
C PRO A 109 2.48 9.36 -8.64
N ASP A 110 3.75 9.27 -8.26
CA ASP A 110 4.82 8.68 -9.08
C ASP A 110 4.99 7.17 -8.87
N THR A 111 4.05 6.53 -8.14
CA THR A 111 4.15 5.12 -7.77
C THR A 111 2.91 4.36 -8.21
N THR A 112 3.12 3.22 -8.86
CA THR A 112 2.03 2.28 -9.12
C THR A 112 1.71 1.50 -7.85
N ILE A 113 0.52 1.71 -7.32
CA ILE A 113 0.08 1.05 -6.08
C ILE A 113 -1.06 0.11 -6.41
N VAL A 114 -0.84 -1.17 -6.11
CA VAL A 114 -1.86 -2.21 -6.14
C VAL A 114 -2.35 -2.42 -4.71
N GLU A 115 -3.64 -2.16 -4.49
CA GLU A 115 -4.25 -2.32 -3.18
C GLU A 115 -5.13 -3.56 -3.13
N ILE A 116 -4.87 -4.41 -2.14
CA ILE A 116 -5.72 -5.54 -1.79
C ILE A 116 -6.46 -5.13 -0.52
N ARG A 117 -7.77 -4.91 -0.66
CA ARG A 117 -8.65 -4.48 0.43
C ARG A 117 -9.71 -5.54 0.69
N PRO A 118 -10.14 -5.73 1.94
CA PRO A 118 -11.26 -6.60 2.23
C PRO A 118 -12.51 -6.15 1.47
N SER A 119 -13.11 -7.05 0.70
CA SER A 119 -14.35 -6.80 -0.06
C SER A 119 -15.59 -6.83 0.82
N GLU A 120 -15.53 -7.63 1.88
CA GLU A 120 -16.58 -7.76 2.86
C GLU A 120 -16.20 -7.09 4.18
N LYS A 121 -16.76 -7.50 5.27
CA LYS A 121 -16.56 -6.87 6.60
C LYS A 121 -15.07 -6.87 6.98
N SER A 122 -14.51 -5.68 7.17
CA SER A 122 -13.19 -5.58 7.78
C SER A 122 -13.24 -6.04 9.23
N ILE A 123 -12.09 -6.48 9.76
CA ILE A 123 -11.93 -6.89 11.16
C ILE A 123 -12.45 -5.82 12.13
N THR A 124 -12.34 -4.54 11.73
CA THR A 124 -12.70 -3.39 12.56
C THR A 124 -14.11 -2.84 12.32
N ARG A 125 -14.83 -3.31 11.31
CA ARG A 125 -16.14 -2.76 10.95
C ARG A 125 -17.28 -3.12 11.93
N GLY A 126 -17.02 -4.07 12.83
CA GLY A 126 -17.96 -4.42 13.91
C GLY A 126 -17.91 -3.50 15.13
N GLY A 127 -16.95 -2.58 15.21
CA GLY A 127 -16.80 -1.66 16.35
C GLY A 127 -16.43 -2.34 17.67
N GLU A 128 -16.28 -3.64 17.68
CA GLU A 128 -15.92 -4.39 18.87
C GLU A 128 -14.41 -4.49 18.98
N ILE A 129 -13.86 -3.83 19.98
CA ILE A 129 -12.45 -3.97 20.41
C ILE A 129 -12.09 -5.46 20.62
N SER A 130 -13.07 -6.29 20.98
CA SER A 130 -12.94 -7.73 21.09
C SER A 130 -12.52 -8.41 19.78
N ASP A 131 -12.97 -7.94 18.63
CA ASP A 131 -12.59 -8.52 17.32
C ASP A 131 -11.15 -8.13 16.94
N LEU A 132 -10.70 -6.96 17.36
CA LEU A 132 -9.31 -6.51 17.15
C LEU A 132 -8.32 -7.23 18.07
N LEU A 133 -8.75 -7.58 19.29
CA LEU A 133 -7.88 -8.13 20.34
C LEU A 133 -8.11 -9.63 20.59
N GLY A 134 -9.26 -10.13 20.19
CA GLY A 134 -9.69 -11.46 20.53
C GLY A 134 -9.45 -12.48 19.42
N PHE A 135 -8.25 -12.67 18.91
CA PHE A 135 -7.90 -13.73 17.93
C PHE A 135 -8.82 -14.94 18.04
N ASP A 136 -10.09 -14.79 17.66
CA ASP A 136 -11.07 -15.85 17.72
C ASP A 136 -10.71 -16.94 16.72
N SER A 137 -10.27 -18.09 17.21
CA SER A 137 -9.88 -19.23 16.41
C SER A 137 -10.98 -19.70 15.45
N ASN A 138 -12.23 -19.42 15.75
CA ASN A 138 -13.37 -19.77 14.89
C ASN A 138 -13.53 -18.80 13.71
N LYS A 139 -13.09 -17.55 13.85
CA LYS A 139 -13.16 -16.53 12.80
C LYS A 139 -11.94 -16.55 11.87
N ILE A 140 -10.76 -16.94 12.37
CA ILE A 140 -9.51 -16.94 11.62
C ILE A 140 -9.61 -17.68 10.27
N PRO A 141 -10.17 -18.90 10.18
CA PRO A 141 -10.28 -19.60 8.90
C PRO A 141 -11.09 -18.81 7.86
N SER A 142 -12.19 -18.18 8.25
CA SER A 142 -13.02 -17.38 7.34
C SER A 142 -12.30 -16.11 6.87
N TRP A 143 -11.47 -15.49 7.72
CA TRP A 143 -10.66 -14.34 7.33
C TRP A 143 -9.54 -14.73 6.35
N ILE A 144 -8.92 -15.89 6.54
CA ILE A 144 -7.92 -16.41 5.60
C ILE A 144 -8.56 -16.66 4.23
N GLU A 145 -9.74 -17.31 4.20
CA GLU A 145 -10.47 -17.58 2.96
C GLU A 145 -10.89 -16.28 2.27
N GLN A 146 -11.40 -15.31 3.01
CA GLN A 146 -11.71 -13.97 2.49
C GLN A 146 -10.47 -13.30 1.89
N GLY A 147 -9.34 -13.29 2.61
CA GLY A 147 -8.10 -12.71 2.13
C GLY A 147 -7.58 -13.37 0.85
N TYR A 148 -7.72 -14.70 0.74
CA TYR A 148 -7.41 -15.43 -0.49
C TYR A 148 -8.31 -14.97 -1.64
N HIS A 149 -9.62 -14.90 -1.42
CA HIS A 149 -10.59 -14.52 -2.42
C HIS A 149 -10.39 -13.09 -2.91
N ASP A 150 -10.21 -12.14 -1.99
CA ASP A 150 -9.96 -10.74 -2.29
C ASP A 150 -8.66 -10.55 -3.09
N THR A 151 -7.61 -11.28 -2.73
CA THR A 151 -6.34 -11.28 -3.47
C THR A 151 -6.52 -11.82 -4.88
N TYR A 152 -7.21 -12.94 -5.02
CA TYR A 152 -7.46 -13.58 -6.31
C TYR A 152 -8.26 -12.67 -7.23
N GLN A 153 -9.34 -12.05 -6.75
CA GLN A 153 -10.14 -11.09 -7.52
C GLN A 153 -9.32 -9.85 -7.92
N CYS A 154 -8.49 -9.33 -7.03
CA CYS A 154 -7.63 -8.20 -7.33
C CYS A 154 -6.65 -8.54 -8.45
N LEU A 155 -6.00 -9.70 -8.38
CA LEU A 155 -5.06 -10.16 -9.40
C LEU A 155 -5.74 -10.42 -10.74
N GLN A 156 -6.94 -11.01 -10.76
CA GLN A 156 -7.71 -11.20 -11.98
C GLN A 156 -7.99 -9.86 -12.67
N LYS A 157 -8.47 -8.85 -11.94
CA LYS A 157 -8.73 -7.52 -12.50
C LYS A 157 -7.47 -6.88 -13.08
N ILE A 158 -6.32 -7.07 -12.46
CA ILE A 158 -5.03 -6.56 -12.96
C ILE A 158 -4.64 -7.26 -14.26
N ILE A 159 -4.79 -8.58 -14.33
CA ILE A 159 -4.50 -9.37 -15.53
C ILE A 159 -5.42 -8.92 -16.69
N GLU A 160 -6.72 -8.80 -16.46
CA GLU A 160 -7.68 -8.33 -17.45
C GLU A 160 -7.36 -6.91 -17.95
N ALA A 161 -7.09 -5.97 -17.02
CA ALA A 161 -6.71 -4.62 -17.37
C ALA A 161 -5.41 -4.56 -18.18
N THR A 162 -4.42 -5.41 -17.82
CA THR A 162 -3.15 -5.51 -18.54
C THR A 162 -3.36 -6.07 -19.96
N LYS A 163 -4.20 -7.09 -20.09
CA LYS A 163 -4.56 -7.68 -21.38
C LYS A 163 -5.25 -6.65 -22.28
N SER A 164 -6.29 -5.99 -21.78
CA SER A 164 -7.01 -4.94 -22.51
C SER A 164 -6.09 -3.79 -22.96
N ARG A 165 -5.14 -3.39 -22.09
CA ARG A 165 -4.13 -2.38 -22.44
C ARG A 165 -3.18 -2.85 -23.53
N HIS A 166 -2.81 -4.12 -23.53
CA HIS A 166 -1.98 -4.71 -24.58
C HIS A 166 -2.73 -4.75 -25.92
N GLU A 167 -3.98 -5.18 -25.92
CA GLU A 167 -4.85 -5.23 -27.09
C GLU A 167 -5.04 -3.83 -27.68
N LEU A 168 -5.29 -2.81 -26.83
CA LEU A 168 -5.40 -1.43 -27.26
C LEU A 168 -4.12 -0.95 -27.97
N ARG A 169 -2.96 -1.15 -27.37
CA ARG A 169 -1.66 -0.77 -27.97
C ARG A 169 -1.42 -1.47 -29.31
N THR A 170 -1.82 -2.73 -29.42
CA THR A 170 -1.70 -3.48 -30.68
C THR A 170 -2.60 -2.91 -31.76
N SER A 171 -3.83 -2.54 -31.40
CA SER A 171 -4.78 -1.89 -32.30
C SER A 171 -4.30 -0.50 -32.73
N GLU A 172 -3.81 0.32 -31.80
CA GLU A 172 -3.22 1.63 -32.12
C GLU A 172 -2.06 1.51 -33.09
N LYS A 173 -1.18 0.55 -32.88
CA LYS A 173 -0.05 0.29 -33.78
C LYS A 173 -0.53 -0.14 -35.17
N ALA A 174 -1.53 -1.01 -35.27
CA ALA A 174 -2.12 -1.45 -36.55
C ALA A 174 -2.72 -0.26 -37.30
N VAL A 175 -3.40 0.66 -36.63
CA VAL A 175 -3.93 1.90 -37.23
C VAL A 175 -2.82 2.76 -37.80
N ILE A 176 -1.76 3.02 -37.00
CA ILE A 176 -0.61 3.84 -37.43
C ILE A 176 0.09 3.20 -38.64
N ASP A 177 0.27 1.88 -38.64
CA ASP A 177 0.91 1.17 -39.75
C ASP A 177 0.04 1.18 -41.03
N SER A 178 -1.29 1.09 -40.86
CA SER A 178 -2.26 1.23 -41.96
C SER A 178 -2.24 2.63 -42.57
N GLU A 179 -2.22 3.66 -41.73
CA GLU A 179 -2.13 5.06 -42.16
C GLU A 179 -0.85 5.35 -42.94
N LYS A 180 0.31 4.87 -42.47
CA LYS A 180 1.59 4.96 -43.20
C LYS A 180 1.52 4.29 -44.56
N THR A 181 0.91 3.11 -44.63
CA THR A 181 0.74 2.38 -45.87
C THR A 181 -0.13 3.17 -46.85
N PHE A 182 -1.24 3.73 -46.38
CA PHE A 182 -2.14 4.55 -47.19
C PHE A 182 -1.40 5.78 -47.75
N LEU A 183 -0.66 6.53 -46.91
CA LEU A 183 0.13 7.68 -47.36
C LEU A 183 1.19 7.32 -48.39
N SER A 184 1.83 6.15 -48.26
CA SER A 184 2.83 5.68 -49.22
C SER A 184 2.19 5.34 -50.59
N LEU A 185 0.99 4.77 -50.60
CA LEU A 185 0.22 4.46 -51.82
C LEU A 185 -0.28 5.72 -52.51
N ASP A 186 -0.72 6.69 -51.76
CA ASP A 186 -1.19 8.00 -52.26
C ASP A 186 -0.03 8.72 -52.97
N TRP A 187 1.13 8.75 -52.35
CA TRP A 187 2.36 9.30 -52.95
C TRP A 187 2.76 8.58 -54.25
N GLN A 188 2.69 7.25 -54.27
CA GLN A 188 2.98 6.44 -55.49
C GLN A 188 1.97 6.75 -56.61
N MET A 189 0.71 6.93 -56.28
CA MET A 189 -0.33 7.31 -57.21
C MET A 189 -0.08 8.71 -57.82
N GLU A 190 0.24 9.68 -57.01
CA GLU A 190 0.61 11.04 -57.44
C GLU A 190 1.82 11.01 -58.40
N ASP A 191 2.88 10.26 -58.04
CA ASP A 191 4.07 10.14 -58.86
C ASP A 191 3.78 9.48 -60.22
N ALA A 192 2.96 8.45 -60.21
CA ALA A 192 2.52 7.81 -61.46
C ALA A 192 1.69 8.76 -62.34
N MET A 193 0.81 9.54 -61.79
CA MET A 193 0.02 10.55 -62.50
C MET A 193 0.91 11.64 -63.11
N ARG A 194 1.91 12.11 -62.39
CA ARG A 194 2.85 13.11 -62.91
C ARG A 194 3.68 12.64 -64.08
N ARG A 195 3.92 11.33 -64.25
CA ARG A 195 4.65 10.73 -65.36
C ARG A 195 3.81 10.55 -66.61
N LEU A 196 2.48 10.69 -66.50
CA LEU A 196 1.54 10.57 -67.62
C LEU A 196 1.17 11.89 -68.30
N ILE A 197 1.63 13.00 -67.73
CA ILE A 197 1.47 14.36 -68.22
C ILE A 197 2.85 14.82 -68.76
#